data_9d5ec96e9c27e23411863e00bcfe737e
#
_entry.id   9d5ec96e9c27e23411863e00bcfe737e
#
_cell.length_a   1.000
_cell.length_b   1.000
_cell.length_c   1.000
_cell.angle_alpha   90.00
_cell.angle_beta   90.00
_cell.angle_gamma   90.00
#
_symmetry.space_group_name_H-M   'P 1'
#
loop_
_entity.id
_entity.type
_entity.pdbx_description
1 polymer ?
#
loop_
_entity_poly.entity_id
_entity_poly.type
_entity_poly.pdbx_seq_one_letter_code
_entity_poly.pdbx_strand_id
1 'polypeptide(L)'
;MLNKEEIKRYHEDGYIIPDFQMPEDDILEIERLHDNLIKNYPKFLNYCPAILEYEEKFLKYCFNEKILNYVEQIIGNNFALWNSSFFAKPAYNGHATPWHQDGQYWPIRPLATCTVWLAVDDANEENGCLKFIKGSHKDKKLKKHELNKDKNLTLHQELLQSEYNENKSVNLILKRGQISLHDVYLVHGSDANLSSKSRRGMTMRFMPTTSV
;
A
#
# COMPACT_ATOMS: atom_id res chain seq x y z
N MET A 1 -19.47 4.70 -4.06
CA MET A 1 -18.82 6.03 -4.24
C MET A 1 -18.53 6.61 -2.88
N LEU A 2 -17.42 7.33 -2.73
CA LEU A 2 -17.11 8.08 -1.51
C LEU A 2 -18.12 9.24 -1.36
N ASN A 3 -18.58 9.48 -0.15
CA ASN A 3 -19.35 10.66 0.17
C ASN A 3 -18.42 11.87 0.44
N LYS A 4 -19.01 13.07 0.56
CA LYS A 4 -18.23 14.31 0.74
C LYS A 4 -17.37 14.31 2.01
N GLU A 5 -17.83 13.71 3.09
CA GLU A 5 -17.09 13.63 4.34
C GLU A 5 -15.92 12.65 4.26
N GLU A 6 -16.07 11.56 3.52
CA GLU A 6 -14.99 10.62 3.26
C GLU A 6 -13.89 11.24 2.41
N ILE A 7 -14.24 11.98 1.34
CA ILE A 7 -13.26 12.72 0.52
C ILE A 7 -12.54 13.76 1.38
N LYS A 8 -13.27 14.51 2.23
CA LYS A 8 -12.68 15.48 3.15
C LYS A 8 -11.69 14.80 4.10
N ARG A 9 -12.06 13.67 4.71
CA ARG A 9 -11.16 12.90 5.59
C ARG A 9 -9.90 12.42 4.86
N TYR A 10 -10.01 11.96 3.60
CA TYR A 10 -8.83 11.63 2.82
C TYR A 10 -7.86 12.81 2.72
N HIS A 11 -8.36 14.01 2.42
CA HIS A 11 -7.52 15.21 2.33
C HIS A 11 -7.01 15.71 3.69
N GLU A 12 -7.70 15.45 4.78
CA GLU A 12 -7.28 15.82 6.14
C GLU A 12 -6.29 14.83 6.75
N ASP A 13 -6.58 13.54 6.66
CA ASP A 13 -5.82 12.46 7.29
C ASP A 13 -4.73 11.88 6.37
N GLY A 14 -4.90 11.97 5.04
CA GLY A 14 -4.03 11.40 4.03
C GLY A 14 -4.40 10.00 3.60
N TYR A 15 -5.46 9.43 4.18
CA TYR A 15 -5.96 8.11 3.82
C TYR A 15 -7.44 7.97 4.14
N ILE A 16 -8.06 6.93 3.56
CA ILE A 16 -9.42 6.50 3.88
C ILE A 16 -9.57 4.99 3.74
N ILE A 17 -10.49 4.42 4.52
CA ILE A 17 -11.01 3.05 4.37
C ILE A 17 -12.44 3.20 3.88
N PRO A 18 -12.73 3.00 2.57
CA PRO A 18 -14.07 3.08 2.03
C PRO A 18 -14.90 1.84 2.38
N ASP A 19 -16.21 1.95 2.24
CA ASP A 19 -17.12 0.79 2.31
C ASP A 19 -16.96 -0.09 1.05
N PHE A 20 -15.96 -0.95 1.10
CA PHE A 20 -15.58 -1.88 0.03
C PHE A 20 -15.27 -3.25 0.59
N GLN A 21 -15.73 -4.26 -0.13
CA GLN A 21 -15.37 -5.65 0.12
C GLN A 21 -15.11 -6.34 -1.23
N MET A 22 -13.90 -6.87 -1.41
CA MET A 22 -13.58 -7.74 -2.54
C MET A 22 -14.33 -9.07 -2.37
N PRO A 23 -14.96 -9.62 -3.42
CA PRO A 23 -15.58 -10.94 -3.37
C PRO A 23 -14.58 -12.01 -2.91
N GLU A 24 -15.06 -12.97 -2.11
CA GLU A 24 -14.18 -14.02 -1.56
C GLU A 24 -13.52 -14.87 -2.66
N ASP A 25 -14.24 -15.19 -3.74
CA ASP A 25 -13.69 -15.94 -4.86
C ASP A 25 -12.52 -15.22 -5.53
N ASP A 26 -12.59 -13.87 -5.65
CA ASP A 26 -11.50 -13.05 -6.17
C ASP A 26 -10.31 -13.05 -5.21
N ILE A 27 -10.54 -12.99 -3.89
CA ILE A 27 -9.47 -13.07 -2.88
C ILE A 27 -8.78 -14.45 -2.93
N LEU A 28 -9.54 -15.52 -3.03
CA LEU A 28 -8.99 -16.89 -3.17
C LEU A 28 -8.16 -17.04 -4.45
N GLU A 29 -8.59 -16.41 -5.54
CA GLU A 29 -7.80 -16.40 -6.78
C GLU A 29 -6.50 -15.59 -6.61
N ILE A 30 -6.55 -14.42 -5.98
CA ILE A 30 -5.36 -13.61 -5.66
C ILE A 30 -4.37 -14.41 -4.80
N GLU A 31 -4.84 -15.12 -3.79
CA GLU A 31 -3.99 -15.99 -2.94
C GLU A 31 -3.31 -17.05 -3.78
N ARG A 32 -4.07 -17.78 -4.59
CA ARG A 32 -3.53 -18.83 -5.45
C ARG A 32 -2.49 -18.30 -6.44
N LEU A 33 -2.74 -17.13 -7.04
CA LEU A 33 -1.80 -16.47 -7.94
C LEU A 33 -0.51 -16.07 -7.19
N HIS A 34 -0.64 -15.53 -5.97
CA HIS A 34 0.50 -15.16 -5.14
C HIS A 34 1.31 -16.41 -4.72
N ASP A 35 0.65 -17.49 -4.29
CA ASP A 35 1.34 -18.73 -3.91
C ASP A 35 2.13 -19.31 -5.08
N ASN A 36 1.57 -19.30 -6.29
CA ASN A 36 2.25 -19.71 -7.51
C ASN A 36 3.44 -18.78 -7.84
N LEU A 37 3.27 -17.48 -7.67
CA LEU A 37 4.36 -16.50 -7.88
C LEU A 37 5.52 -16.78 -6.93
N ILE A 38 5.26 -17.00 -5.63
CA ILE A 38 6.31 -17.28 -4.65
C ILE A 38 6.97 -18.64 -4.90
N LYS A 39 6.21 -19.66 -5.33
CA LYS A 39 6.75 -20.95 -5.72
C LYS A 39 7.75 -20.83 -6.88
N ASN A 40 7.46 -20.00 -7.87
CA ASN A 40 8.31 -19.78 -9.04
C ASN A 40 9.45 -18.77 -8.76
N TYR A 41 9.22 -17.81 -7.86
CA TYR A 41 10.15 -16.73 -7.53
C TYR A 41 10.26 -16.53 -6.01
N PRO A 42 10.93 -17.45 -5.26
CA PRO A 42 11.02 -17.40 -3.79
C PRO A 42 11.62 -16.10 -3.22
N LYS A 43 12.39 -15.37 -4.02
CA LYS A 43 12.95 -14.05 -3.65
C LYS A 43 11.89 -13.00 -3.34
N PHE A 44 10.64 -13.19 -3.77
CA PHE A 44 9.52 -12.27 -3.58
C PHE A 44 8.64 -12.61 -2.36
N LEU A 45 9.09 -13.52 -1.52
CA LEU A 45 8.33 -13.97 -0.35
C LEU A 45 7.78 -12.83 0.53
N ASN A 46 8.57 -11.78 0.74
CA ASN A 46 8.17 -10.61 1.53
C ASN A 46 7.71 -9.41 0.66
N TYR A 47 8.26 -9.27 -0.55
CA TYR A 47 7.96 -8.12 -1.40
C TYR A 47 8.20 -8.42 -2.88
N CYS A 48 7.20 -8.16 -3.70
CA CYS A 48 7.31 -8.15 -5.16
C CYS A 48 6.99 -6.74 -5.69
N PRO A 49 7.96 -5.98 -6.19
CA PRO A 49 7.80 -4.56 -6.54
C PRO A 49 6.96 -4.30 -7.79
N ALA A 50 6.83 -5.29 -8.69
CA ALA A 50 6.16 -5.14 -9.99
C ALA A 50 5.49 -6.47 -10.37
N ILE A 51 4.38 -6.81 -9.68
CA ILE A 51 3.75 -8.14 -9.80
C ILE A 51 3.26 -8.44 -11.22
N LEU A 52 2.88 -7.40 -11.98
CA LEU A 52 2.35 -7.56 -13.34
C LEU A 52 3.40 -8.02 -14.36
N GLU A 53 4.69 -7.84 -14.06
CA GLU A 53 5.78 -8.38 -14.89
C GLU A 53 5.92 -9.90 -14.76
N TYR A 54 5.41 -10.48 -13.67
CA TYR A 54 5.54 -11.89 -13.34
C TYR A 54 4.24 -12.68 -13.46
N GLU A 55 3.10 -12.01 -13.25
CA GLU A 55 1.76 -12.60 -13.36
C GLU A 55 0.74 -11.53 -13.78
N GLU A 56 0.42 -11.49 -15.07
CA GLU A 56 -0.49 -10.49 -15.66
C GLU A 56 -1.93 -10.59 -15.16
N LYS A 57 -2.35 -11.76 -14.65
CA LYS A 57 -3.72 -11.97 -14.16
C LYS A 57 -4.09 -11.07 -12.99
N PHE A 58 -3.11 -10.56 -12.25
CA PHE A 58 -3.37 -9.53 -11.23
C PHE A 58 -3.95 -8.23 -11.80
N LEU A 59 -3.77 -7.98 -13.11
CA LEU A 59 -4.30 -6.79 -13.77
C LEU A 59 -5.83 -6.69 -13.67
N LYS A 60 -6.56 -7.80 -13.70
CA LYS A 60 -8.01 -7.87 -13.50
C LYS A 60 -8.45 -7.09 -12.25
N TYR A 61 -7.71 -7.23 -11.15
CA TYR A 61 -8.04 -6.61 -9.87
C TYR A 61 -7.69 -5.12 -9.82
N CYS A 62 -6.67 -4.71 -10.57
CA CYS A 62 -6.32 -3.30 -10.72
C CYS A 62 -7.40 -2.51 -11.48
N PHE A 63 -8.22 -3.17 -12.28
CA PHE A 63 -9.32 -2.57 -13.04
C PHE A 63 -10.71 -2.86 -12.45
N ASN A 64 -10.79 -3.17 -11.16
CA ASN A 64 -12.08 -3.27 -10.48
C ASN A 64 -12.80 -1.91 -10.51
N GLU A 65 -14.01 -1.87 -11.08
CA GLU A 65 -14.77 -0.63 -11.32
C GLU A 65 -15.03 0.19 -10.05
N LYS A 66 -15.32 -0.46 -8.92
CA LYS A 66 -15.52 0.26 -7.65
C LYS A 66 -14.23 0.93 -7.18
N ILE A 67 -13.09 0.25 -7.30
CA ILE A 67 -11.78 0.80 -6.95
C ILE A 67 -11.47 1.98 -7.85
N LEU A 68 -11.63 1.86 -9.17
CA LEU A 68 -11.41 2.95 -10.12
C LEU A 68 -12.29 4.16 -9.83
N ASN A 69 -13.56 3.95 -9.46
CA ASN A 69 -14.47 5.03 -9.06
C ASN A 69 -14.01 5.77 -7.80
N TYR A 70 -13.41 5.09 -6.81
CA TYR A 70 -12.83 5.76 -5.64
C TYR A 70 -11.59 6.56 -6.01
N VAL A 71 -10.72 6.00 -6.86
CA VAL A 71 -9.52 6.68 -7.35
C VAL A 71 -9.90 7.94 -8.14
N GLU A 72 -10.88 7.85 -9.05
CA GLU A 72 -11.40 8.99 -9.81
C GLU A 72 -11.87 10.13 -8.92
N GLN A 73 -12.57 9.82 -7.83
CA GLN A 73 -13.03 10.83 -6.87
C GLN A 73 -11.90 11.54 -6.12
N ILE A 74 -10.71 10.94 -6.04
CA ILE A 74 -9.55 11.49 -5.31
C ILE A 74 -8.60 12.24 -6.26
N ILE A 75 -8.24 11.68 -7.42
CA ILE A 75 -7.22 12.25 -8.31
C ILE A 75 -7.78 12.70 -9.66
N GLY A 76 -9.11 12.67 -9.85
CA GLY A 76 -9.77 13.08 -11.10
C GLY A 76 -9.87 11.95 -12.13
N ASN A 77 -10.56 12.21 -13.23
CA ASN A 77 -10.94 11.20 -14.22
C ASN A 77 -9.83 10.82 -15.22
N ASN A 78 -8.73 11.57 -15.25
CA ASN A 78 -7.62 11.31 -16.16
C ASN A 78 -6.44 10.70 -15.42
N PHE A 79 -6.47 9.39 -15.22
CA PHE A 79 -5.42 8.67 -14.51
C PHE A 79 -5.05 7.35 -15.20
N ALA A 80 -3.91 6.81 -14.82
CA ALA A 80 -3.40 5.54 -15.29
C ALA A 80 -2.88 4.70 -14.12
N LEU A 81 -2.87 3.38 -14.28
CA LEU A 81 -2.16 2.50 -13.36
C LEU A 81 -0.65 2.71 -13.55
N TRP A 82 0.03 3.17 -12.50
CA TRP A 82 1.47 3.35 -12.47
C TRP A 82 2.22 2.05 -12.18
N ASN A 83 1.79 1.37 -11.12
CA ASN A 83 2.45 0.17 -10.62
C ASN A 83 1.49 -0.67 -9.77
N SER A 84 1.78 -1.96 -9.66
CA SER A 84 1.16 -2.85 -8.69
C SER A 84 2.23 -3.73 -8.06
N SER A 85 2.15 -3.89 -6.73
CA SER A 85 3.14 -4.63 -5.93
C SER A 85 2.43 -5.56 -4.94
N PHE A 86 3.17 -6.54 -4.44
CA PHE A 86 2.71 -7.36 -3.33
C PHE A 86 3.63 -7.17 -2.13
N PHE A 87 3.05 -6.80 -0.99
CA PHE A 87 3.73 -6.74 0.31
C PHE A 87 3.18 -7.88 1.16
N ALA A 88 3.95 -8.94 1.27
CA ALA A 88 3.60 -10.08 2.08
C ALA A 88 4.45 -10.14 3.35
N LYS A 89 3.84 -10.58 4.43
CA LYS A 89 4.52 -10.87 5.68
C LYS A 89 4.17 -12.30 6.08
N PRO A 90 5.01 -13.29 5.72
CA PRO A 90 4.78 -14.67 6.14
C PRO A 90 4.72 -14.76 7.66
N ALA A 91 4.01 -15.77 8.17
CA ALA A 91 3.96 -16.05 9.58
C ALA A 91 5.37 -16.23 10.17
N TYR A 92 5.62 -15.69 11.37
CA TYR A 92 6.86 -15.75 12.14
C TYR A 92 8.10 -15.07 11.52
N ASN A 93 8.09 -14.75 10.22
CA ASN A 93 9.27 -14.26 9.50
C ASN A 93 8.94 -13.16 8.47
N GLY A 94 7.91 -12.39 8.73
CA GLY A 94 7.53 -11.27 7.86
C GLY A 94 8.40 -10.04 8.14
N HIS A 95 9.07 -9.53 7.10
CA HIS A 95 9.96 -8.37 7.21
C HIS A 95 9.18 -7.08 7.57
N ALA A 96 9.82 -6.19 8.31
CA ALA A 96 9.31 -4.84 8.53
C ALA A 96 9.37 -4.01 7.23
N THR A 97 8.45 -3.07 7.07
CA THR A 97 8.56 -2.01 6.07
C THR A 97 8.92 -0.73 6.81
N PRO A 98 10.08 -0.13 6.56
CA PRO A 98 10.53 1.03 7.30
C PRO A 98 9.60 2.22 7.07
N TRP A 99 9.62 3.21 7.96
CA TRP A 99 8.88 4.45 7.78
C TRP A 99 9.36 5.18 6.53
N HIS A 100 8.44 5.50 5.62
CA HIS A 100 8.75 6.10 4.33
C HIS A 100 7.57 6.90 3.77
N GLN A 101 7.82 7.57 2.66
CA GLN A 101 6.82 8.14 1.76
C GLN A 101 6.98 7.46 0.41
N ASP A 102 5.89 6.98 -0.17
CA ASP A 102 5.89 6.30 -1.48
C ASP A 102 6.60 7.12 -2.56
N GLY A 103 6.38 8.44 -2.56
CA GLY A 103 6.93 9.35 -3.55
C GLY A 103 8.46 9.44 -3.58
N GLN A 104 9.16 8.97 -2.53
CA GLN A 104 10.63 8.90 -2.52
C GLN A 104 11.16 7.90 -3.57
N TYR A 105 10.40 6.88 -3.89
CA TYR A 105 10.81 5.80 -4.79
C TYR A 105 10.48 6.07 -6.26
N TRP A 106 9.67 7.10 -6.55
CA TRP A 106 9.11 7.28 -7.89
C TRP A 106 9.64 8.52 -8.60
N PRO A 107 10.18 8.36 -9.83
CA PRO A 107 10.74 9.47 -10.62
C PRO A 107 9.69 10.29 -11.36
N ILE A 108 8.40 10.14 -11.05
CA ILE A 108 7.29 10.84 -11.72
C ILE A 108 7.02 12.22 -11.09
N ARG A 109 6.64 13.20 -11.92
CA ARG A 109 6.26 14.55 -11.47
C ARG A 109 5.08 15.08 -12.31
N PRO A 110 4.11 15.82 -11.69
CA PRO A 110 3.98 16.02 -10.24
C PRO A 110 3.67 14.74 -9.49
N LEU A 111 4.08 14.65 -8.22
CA LEU A 111 3.67 13.57 -7.33
C LEU A 111 2.22 13.80 -6.88
N ALA A 112 1.29 13.06 -7.46
CA ALA A 112 -0.14 13.16 -7.15
C ALA A 112 -0.81 11.78 -7.15
N THR A 113 -0.04 10.75 -6.83
CA THR A 113 -0.47 9.36 -6.90
C THR A 113 -1.39 9.00 -5.74
N CYS A 114 -2.40 8.20 -6.03
CA CYS A 114 -3.25 7.52 -5.05
C CYS A 114 -2.85 6.04 -5.00
N THR A 115 -2.47 5.55 -3.83
CA THR A 115 -2.20 4.13 -3.60
C THR A 115 -3.44 3.48 -2.98
N VAL A 116 -3.91 2.41 -3.61
CA VAL A 116 -4.91 1.49 -3.06
C VAL A 116 -4.16 0.30 -2.46
N TRP A 117 -4.46 -0.05 -1.22
CA TRP A 117 -3.91 -1.22 -0.53
C TRP A 117 -5.04 -2.19 -0.20
N LEU A 118 -5.04 -3.37 -0.81
CA LEU A 118 -6.01 -4.45 -0.61
C LEU A 118 -5.48 -5.44 0.43
N ALA A 119 -6.23 -5.66 1.50
CA ALA A 119 -5.96 -6.69 2.48
C ALA A 119 -6.38 -8.07 1.92
N VAL A 120 -5.42 -8.88 1.52
CA VAL A 120 -5.66 -10.26 1.07
C VAL A 120 -5.86 -11.19 2.28
N ASP A 121 -5.15 -10.94 3.37
CA ASP A 121 -5.40 -11.51 4.70
C ASP A 121 -5.91 -10.42 5.64
N ASP A 122 -6.50 -10.79 6.78
CA ASP A 122 -6.74 -9.84 7.88
C ASP A 122 -5.43 -9.16 8.25
N ALA A 123 -5.45 -7.83 8.38
CA ALA A 123 -4.32 -7.02 8.80
C ALA A 123 -4.61 -6.38 10.15
N ASN A 124 -3.80 -6.69 11.16
CA ASN A 124 -3.93 -6.18 12.52
C ASN A 124 -2.54 -5.95 13.14
N GLU A 125 -2.50 -5.49 14.38
CA GLU A 125 -1.26 -5.17 15.09
C GLU A 125 -0.34 -6.39 15.24
N GLU A 126 -0.90 -7.58 15.47
CA GLU A 126 -0.13 -8.80 15.72
C GLU A 126 0.65 -9.27 14.49
N ASN A 127 0.08 -9.07 13.28
CA ASN A 127 0.69 -9.53 12.02
C ASN A 127 1.30 -8.42 11.15
N GLY A 128 1.54 -7.24 11.76
CA GLY A 128 2.24 -6.14 11.12
C GLY A 128 1.39 -5.38 10.09
N CYS A 129 0.21 -4.91 10.50
CA CYS A 129 -0.60 -4.00 9.68
C CYS A 129 0.16 -2.71 9.35
N LEU A 130 -0.32 -1.96 8.35
CA LEU A 130 0.20 -0.63 8.07
C LEU A 130 -0.04 0.31 9.26
N LYS A 131 0.92 1.23 9.45
CA LYS A 131 0.83 2.34 10.38
C LYS A 131 0.93 3.64 9.60
N PHE A 132 0.04 4.59 9.86
CA PHE A 132 0.03 5.91 9.21
C PHE A 132 0.24 7.03 10.21
N ILE A 133 0.95 8.09 9.82
CA ILE A 133 0.99 9.35 10.56
C ILE A 133 0.03 10.32 9.89
N LYS A 134 -1.15 10.47 10.49
CA LYS A 134 -2.24 11.31 9.97
C LYS A 134 -1.79 12.73 9.68
N GLY A 135 -2.17 13.23 8.50
CA GLY A 135 -1.90 14.61 8.08
C GLY A 135 -0.45 14.90 7.69
N SER A 136 0.44 13.90 7.72
CA SER A 136 1.86 14.06 7.36
C SER A 136 2.09 14.38 5.88
N HIS A 137 1.08 14.23 5.03
CA HIS A 137 1.08 14.53 3.60
C HIS A 137 0.77 15.99 3.26
N LYS A 138 0.28 16.79 4.25
CA LYS A 138 -0.32 18.12 3.99
C LYS A 138 0.64 19.14 3.39
N ASP A 139 1.91 19.06 3.74
CA ASP A 139 2.94 19.98 3.22
C ASP A 139 3.37 19.64 1.79
N LYS A 140 2.90 18.49 1.24
CA LYS A 140 3.23 17.98 -0.11
C LYS A 140 4.73 17.98 -0.39
N LYS A 141 5.53 17.64 0.62
CA LYS A 141 6.99 17.58 0.55
C LYS A 141 7.50 16.19 0.87
N LEU A 142 8.50 15.77 0.12
CA LEU A 142 9.29 14.61 0.49
C LEU A 142 10.22 15.00 1.63
N LYS A 143 10.14 14.26 2.72
CA LYS A 143 11.01 14.38 3.89
C LYS A 143 12.35 13.73 3.60
N LYS A 144 13.33 13.92 4.46
CA LYS A 144 14.66 13.34 4.28
C LYS A 144 14.64 11.84 4.55
N HIS A 145 15.13 11.08 3.59
CA HIS A 145 15.33 9.63 3.70
C HIS A 145 16.81 9.30 3.70
N GLU A 146 17.16 8.20 4.30
CA GLU A 146 18.50 7.62 4.28
C GLU A 146 18.45 6.16 3.80
N LEU A 147 19.61 5.66 3.37
CA LEU A 147 19.73 4.28 2.93
C LEU A 147 19.93 3.36 4.14
N ASN A 148 19.00 2.46 4.38
CA ASN A 148 19.13 1.37 5.34
C ASN A 148 19.41 0.05 4.60
N LYS A 149 20.52 -0.61 4.92
CA LYS A 149 20.97 -1.86 4.28
C LYS A 149 20.55 -3.11 5.05
N ASP A 150 19.68 -2.99 6.06
CA ASP A 150 19.19 -4.17 6.79
C ASP A 150 18.39 -5.06 5.83
N LYS A 151 18.81 -6.33 5.77
CA LYS A 151 18.20 -7.34 4.90
C LYS A 151 16.82 -7.80 5.37
N ASN A 152 16.45 -7.48 6.61
CA ASN A 152 15.14 -7.80 7.18
C ASN A 152 14.09 -6.70 6.90
N LEU A 153 14.42 -5.72 6.07
CA LEU A 153 13.50 -4.71 5.59
C LEU A 153 13.02 -5.02 4.18
N THR A 154 11.76 -4.70 3.89
CA THR A 154 11.19 -4.82 2.53
C THR A 154 11.65 -3.71 1.60
N LEU A 155 12.00 -2.56 2.16
CA LEU A 155 12.47 -1.36 1.45
C LEU A 155 13.80 -0.90 2.05
N HIS A 156 14.64 -0.23 1.25
CA HIS A 156 15.99 0.17 1.65
C HIS A 156 16.19 1.67 1.86
N GLN A 157 15.16 2.48 1.66
CA GLN A 157 15.16 3.89 2.02
C GLN A 157 14.16 4.10 3.14
N GLU A 158 14.59 4.72 4.23
CA GLU A 158 13.72 5.04 5.35
C GLU A 158 13.83 6.51 5.72
N LEU A 159 12.79 7.05 6.33
CA LEU A 159 12.80 8.40 6.88
C LEU A 159 13.79 8.51 8.02
N LEU A 160 14.54 9.62 8.04
CA LEU A 160 15.31 9.99 9.23
C LEU A 160 14.37 10.07 10.43
N GLN A 161 14.79 9.54 11.58
CA GLN A 161 14.00 9.52 12.82
C GLN A 161 13.54 10.93 13.25
N SER A 162 14.29 11.98 12.86
CA SER A 162 13.91 13.39 13.12
C SER A 162 12.74 13.90 12.28
N GLU A 163 12.35 13.22 11.22
CA GLU A 163 11.34 13.68 10.27
C GLU A 163 9.91 13.25 10.63
N TYR A 164 9.76 12.37 11.62
CA TYR A 164 8.45 11.86 12.04
C TYR A 164 8.41 11.56 13.55
N ASN A 165 7.19 11.41 14.08
CA ASN A 165 6.96 11.00 15.46
C ASN A 165 6.08 9.76 15.46
N GLU A 166 6.66 8.60 15.70
CA GLU A 166 5.97 7.31 15.69
C GLU A 166 4.82 7.23 16.72
N ASN A 167 4.93 7.92 17.84
CA ASN A 167 3.88 7.97 18.87
C ASN A 167 2.56 8.59 18.35
N LYS A 168 2.59 9.28 17.18
CA LYS A 168 1.40 9.83 16.51
C LYS A 168 0.84 8.88 15.45
N SER A 169 1.40 7.70 15.31
CA SER A 169 0.93 6.75 14.34
C SER A 169 -0.40 6.11 14.74
N VAL A 170 -1.17 5.71 13.75
CA VAL A 170 -2.39 4.94 13.89
C VAL A 170 -2.27 3.64 13.11
N ASN A 171 -2.75 2.55 13.69
CA ASN A 171 -2.77 1.26 13.04
C ASN A 171 -3.91 1.18 12.02
N LEU A 172 -3.61 0.74 10.81
CA LEU A 172 -4.58 0.48 9.77
C LEU A 172 -5.08 -0.96 9.89
N ILE A 173 -6.14 -1.15 10.67
CA ILE A 173 -6.77 -2.46 10.84
C ILE A 173 -7.74 -2.69 9.69
N LEU A 174 -7.51 -3.73 8.90
CA LEU A 174 -8.38 -4.13 7.79
C LEU A 174 -8.73 -5.59 7.89
N LYS A 175 -9.96 -5.92 7.57
CA LYS A 175 -10.40 -7.29 7.33
C LYS A 175 -10.03 -7.72 5.91
N ARG A 176 -9.84 -9.01 5.73
CA ARG A 176 -9.69 -9.66 4.44
C ARG A 176 -10.70 -9.12 3.42
N GLY A 177 -10.23 -8.70 2.27
CA GLY A 177 -11.04 -8.13 1.20
C GLY A 177 -11.32 -6.63 1.31
N GLN A 178 -11.02 -5.98 2.45
CA GLN A 178 -11.13 -4.53 2.58
C GLN A 178 -9.95 -3.82 1.92
N ILE A 179 -10.14 -2.53 1.60
CA ILE A 179 -9.10 -1.68 1.02
C ILE A 179 -8.90 -0.40 1.84
N SER A 180 -7.74 0.18 1.69
CA SER A 180 -7.50 1.60 2.01
C SER A 180 -6.98 2.34 0.79
N LEU A 181 -7.23 3.65 0.73
CA LEU A 181 -6.60 4.56 -0.21
C LEU A 181 -5.71 5.51 0.58
N HIS A 182 -4.50 5.81 0.10
CA HIS A 182 -3.61 6.76 0.74
C HIS A 182 -2.80 7.61 -0.24
N ASP A 183 -2.43 8.80 0.23
CA ASP A 183 -1.70 9.82 -0.51
C ASP A 183 -0.20 9.47 -0.60
N VAL A 184 0.42 9.80 -1.72
CA VAL A 184 1.83 9.53 -2.04
C VAL A 184 2.83 10.16 -1.03
N TYR A 185 2.44 11.23 -0.36
CA TYR A 185 3.25 11.91 0.66
C TYR A 185 2.97 11.43 2.09
N LEU A 186 1.99 10.54 2.30
CA LEU A 186 1.66 10.07 3.64
C LEU A 186 2.81 9.24 4.20
N VAL A 187 3.29 9.63 5.39
CA VAL A 187 4.31 8.87 6.12
C VAL A 187 3.69 7.60 6.68
N HIS A 188 4.28 6.46 6.32
CA HIS A 188 3.79 5.17 6.72
C HIS A 188 4.89 4.11 6.83
N GLY A 189 4.57 3.03 7.50
CA GLY A 189 5.44 1.89 7.69
C GLY A 189 4.67 0.69 8.22
N SER A 190 5.35 -0.38 8.59
CA SER A 190 4.72 -1.53 9.26
C SER A 190 5.75 -2.39 9.97
N ASP A 191 5.41 -2.88 11.16
CA ASP A 191 6.28 -3.75 11.94
C ASP A 191 6.49 -5.12 11.25
N ALA A 192 7.49 -5.85 11.70
CA ALA A 192 7.68 -7.24 11.32
C ALA A 192 6.48 -8.10 11.77
N ASN A 193 6.22 -9.17 11.03
CA ASN A 193 5.22 -10.16 11.44
C ASN A 193 5.88 -11.31 12.21
N LEU A 194 5.68 -11.35 13.50
CA LEU A 194 6.15 -12.42 14.38
C LEU A 194 5.02 -13.35 14.83
N SER A 195 3.80 -13.10 14.36
CA SER A 195 2.61 -13.90 14.68
C SER A 195 2.55 -15.19 13.86
N SER A 196 1.66 -16.10 14.24
CA SER A 196 1.39 -17.35 13.52
C SER A 196 0.54 -17.21 12.26
N LYS A 197 0.09 -15.99 11.93
CA LYS A 197 -0.77 -15.71 10.77
C LYS A 197 -0.04 -14.86 9.75
N SER A 198 -0.11 -15.21 8.47
CA SER A 198 0.40 -14.36 7.40
C SER A 198 -0.38 -13.05 7.27
N ARG A 199 0.23 -12.06 6.62
CA ARG A 199 -0.41 -10.82 6.23
C ARG A 199 0.01 -10.44 4.80
N ARG A 200 -0.83 -10.72 3.85
CA ARG A 200 -0.63 -10.39 2.43
C ARG A 200 -1.42 -9.13 2.09
N GLY A 201 -0.77 -8.22 1.37
CA GLY A 201 -1.40 -7.03 0.85
C GLY A 201 -0.97 -6.75 -0.58
N MET A 202 -1.95 -6.49 -1.45
CA MET A 202 -1.73 -6.09 -2.83
C MET A 202 -1.90 -4.58 -2.95
N THR A 203 -0.91 -3.89 -3.54
CA THR A 203 -1.01 -2.46 -3.81
C THR A 203 -1.31 -2.21 -5.28
N MET A 204 -2.12 -1.21 -5.55
CA MET A 204 -2.42 -0.68 -6.88
C MET A 204 -2.19 0.83 -6.82
N ARG A 205 -1.29 1.35 -7.64
CA ARG A 205 -0.89 2.76 -7.60
C ARG A 205 -1.33 3.46 -8.86
N PHE A 206 -2.12 4.49 -8.70
CA PHE A 206 -2.68 5.27 -9.80
C PHE A 206 -2.11 6.68 -9.79
N MET A 207 -1.73 7.17 -10.96
CA MET A 207 -1.22 8.53 -11.15
C MET A 207 -2.08 9.30 -12.17
N PRO A 208 -2.24 10.62 -12.03
CA PRO A 208 -2.80 11.42 -13.09
C PRO A 208 -1.97 11.28 -14.38
N THR A 209 -2.63 11.29 -15.54
CA THR A 209 -1.93 11.19 -16.84
C THR A 209 -1.05 12.41 -17.14
N THR A 210 -1.14 13.46 -16.34
CA THR A 210 -0.24 14.63 -16.37
C THR A 210 1.08 14.41 -15.61
N SER A 211 1.20 13.30 -14.85
CA SER A 211 2.47 12.91 -14.21
C SER A 211 3.35 12.17 -15.21
N VAL A 212 4.61 12.59 -15.35
CA VAL A 212 5.61 12.03 -16.27
C VAL A 212 6.96 11.88 -15.59
#